data_5a319821e5211d022c276eeb9d85203f
#
_entry.id   5a319821e5211d022c276eeb9d85203f
#
_cell.length_a   1.000
_cell.length_b   1.000
_cell.length_c   1.000
_cell.angle_alpha   90.00
_cell.angle_beta   90.00
_cell.angle_gamma   90.00
#
_symmetry.space_group_name_H-M   'P 1'
#
loop_
_entity.id
_entity.type
_entity.pdbx_description
1 polymer ?
#
loop_
_entity_poly.entity_id
_entity_poly.type
_entity_poly.pdbx_seq_one_letter_code
_entity_poly.pdbx_strand_id
1 'polypeptide(L)'
;IRNTEELSGSVWSFVPESGEHAGTSYSVVVPTVWENLPEFASYRGRGCFRRKFYGEGNVRLVCKGISHTAEIYLDGRLLGKHYNAYTPFSLLARQIPSGEHELKIIVDNRFSENSALHIPNDYMTYGGINRGIVLEHLKKAYIEYLHVEVGKAGKNGWKVLLTTKINGISDSSERYTLRLQADPLFTDEIAIDLETNESRIVQKEIYLENVSEWTPENPVLYKVRAILSDTEPMDDLIERFGFREIKVSG
;
A
#
# COMPACT_ATOMS: atom_id res chain seq x y z
N ILE A 1 -0.24 -4.92 -15.19
CA ILE A 1 0.79 -4.04 -15.77
C ILE A 1 1.79 -3.62 -14.71
N ARG A 2 1.31 -3.23 -13.51
CA ARG A 2 2.18 -2.91 -12.39
C ARG A 2 3.10 -4.09 -12.07
N ASN A 3 4.42 -3.85 -12.07
CA ASN A 3 5.39 -4.87 -11.73
C ASN A 3 5.57 -4.92 -10.22
N THR A 4 5.16 -6.02 -9.60
CA THR A 4 5.19 -6.21 -8.14
C THR A 4 5.89 -7.49 -7.75
N GLU A 5 6.67 -7.44 -6.67
CA GLU A 5 7.25 -8.58 -5.98
C GLU A 5 6.61 -8.68 -4.59
N GLU A 6 5.95 -9.82 -4.30
CA GLU A 6 5.42 -10.09 -2.96
C GLU A 6 6.56 -10.55 -2.06
N LEU A 7 6.88 -9.75 -1.04
CA LEU A 7 7.90 -10.08 -0.05
C LEU A 7 7.32 -10.89 1.13
N SER A 8 5.99 -11.00 1.20
CA SER A 8 5.28 -11.87 2.14
C SER A 8 5.33 -13.34 1.69
N GLY A 9 5.04 -14.25 2.60
CA GLY A 9 5.11 -15.69 2.34
C GLY A 9 6.53 -16.23 2.20
N SER A 10 7.52 -15.43 2.54
CA SER A 10 8.95 -15.74 2.40
C SER A 10 9.70 -15.61 3.72
N VAL A 11 10.87 -16.23 3.78
CA VAL A 11 11.72 -16.24 4.97
C VAL A 11 12.47 -14.91 5.11
N TRP A 12 12.42 -14.36 6.32
CA TRP A 12 13.17 -13.20 6.79
C TRP A 12 14.04 -13.60 7.97
N SER A 13 15.14 -12.87 8.18
CA SER A 13 15.88 -12.92 9.44
C SER A 13 15.22 -11.99 10.44
N PHE A 14 14.94 -12.47 11.65
CA PHE A 14 14.52 -11.69 12.82
C PHE A 14 15.58 -11.73 13.89
N VAL A 15 15.95 -10.57 14.42
CA VAL A 15 16.95 -10.42 15.51
C VAL A 15 16.37 -9.48 16.56
N PRO A 16 16.12 -9.95 17.81
CA PRO A 16 15.73 -9.07 18.91
C PRO A 16 16.94 -8.21 19.35
N GLU A 17 16.67 -6.93 19.68
CA GLU A 17 17.73 -5.99 20.11
C GLU A 17 17.99 -6.02 21.64
N SER A 18 17.13 -6.68 22.42
CA SER A 18 17.25 -6.73 23.88
C SER A 18 16.75 -8.07 24.46
N GLY A 19 16.96 -8.28 25.75
CA GLY A 19 16.56 -9.50 26.46
C GLY A 19 17.57 -10.64 26.33
N GLU A 20 17.20 -11.82 26.81
CA GLU A 20 18.06 -13.01 26.87
C GLU A 20 18.54 -13.45 25.49
N HIS A 21 17.72 -13.26 24.47
CA HIS A 21 18.00 -13.68 23.09
C HIS A 21 18.55 -12.54 22.20
N ALA A 22 18.98 -11.43 22.81
CA ALA A 22 19.50 -10.27 22.05
C ALA A 22 20.65 -10.67 21.10
N GLY A 23 20.54 -10.25 19.85
CA GLY A 23 21.53 -10.55 18.80
C GLY A 23 21.43 -11.93 18.17
N THR A 24 20.56 -12.82 18.68
CA THR A 24 20.35 -14.15 18.08
C THR A 24 19.42 -14.02 16.86
N SER A 25 19.80 -14.66 15.75
CA SER A 25 19.03 -14.62 14.51
C SER A 25 18.07 -15.80 14.43
N TYR A 26 16.80 -15.49 14.12
CA TYR A 26 15.73 -16.45 13.90
C TYR A 26 15.24 -16.34 12.45
N SER A 27 14.87 -17.47 11.87
CA SER A 27 14.20 -17.48 10.56
C SER A 27 12.69 -17.45 10.76
N VAL A 28 12.02 -16.44 10.20
CA VAL A 28 10.57 -16.25 10.32
C VAL A 28 9.93 -16.04 8.95
N VAL A 29 8.68 -16.45 8.79
CA VAL A 29 7.91 -16.19 7.56
C VAL A 29 7.03 -14.96 7.82
N VAL A 30 7.23 -13.90 7.05
CA VAL A 30 6.40 -12.68 7.08
C VAL A 30 5.15 -12.87 6.21
N PRO A 31 3.96 -12.44 6.64
CA PRO A 31 3.66 -11.69 7.87
C PRO A 31 3.73 -12.57 9.13
N THR A 32 4.25 -11.97 10.20
CA THR A 32 4.31 -12.60 11.51
C THR A 32 4.45 -11.56 12.62
N VAL A 33 4.12 -11.98 13.84
CA VAL A 33 4.47 -11.29 15.08
C VAL A 33 5.43 -12.18 15.85
N TRP A 34 6.37 -11.59 16.57
CA TRP A 34 7.39 -12.38 17.28
C TRP A 34 6.82 -13.21 18.42
N GLU A 35 5.64 -12.86 18.96
CA GLU A 35 4.92 -13.65 19.95
C GLU A 35 4.48 -15.05 19.46
N ASN A 36 4.55 -15.31 18.14
CA ASN A 36 4.40 -16.64 17.58
C ASN A 36 5.60 -17.56 17.87
N LEU A 37 6.72 -17.01 18.29
CA LEU A 37 7.87 -17.76 18.79
C LEU A 37 7.74 -17.86 20.32
N PRO A 38 7.76 -19.06 20.93
CA PRO A 38 7.53 -19.24 22.38
C PRO A 38 8.44 -18.40 23.26
N GLU A 39 9.71 -18.18 22.83
CA GLU A 39 10.70 -17.41 23.53
C GLU A 39 10.35 -15.92 23.63
N PHE A 40 9.45 -15.45 22.77
CA PHE A 40 9.05 -14.04 22.68
C PHE A 40 7.60 -13.77 23.05
N ALA A 41 6.89 -14.74 23.66
CA ALA A 41 5.47 -14.62 24.00
C ALA A 41 5.12 -13.35 24.83
N SER A 42 6.07 -12.81 25.59
CA SER A 42 5.91 -11.59 26.39
C SER A 42 6.94 -10.50 26.03
N TYR A 43 7.64 -10.65 24.92
CA TYR A 43 8.70 -9.71 24.55
C TYR A 43 8.13 -8.32 24.22
N ARG A 44 8.64 -7.31 24.92
CA ARG A 44 8.44 -5.89 24.65
C ARG A 44 9.79 -5.27 24.34
N GLY A 45 9.99 -4.86 23.09
CA GLY A 45 11.30 -4.40 22.69
C GLY A 45 11.36 -3.95 21.24
N ARG A 46 12.58 -3.85 20.77
CA ARG A 46 12.88 -3.61 19.36
C ARG A 46 13.33 -4.92 18.72
N GLY A 47 12.86 -5.17 17.51
CA GLY A 47 13.24 -6.31 16.70
C GLY A 47 13.62 -5.90 15.29
N CYS A 48 14.69 -6.46 14.77
CA CYS A 48 15.22 -6.17 13.44
C CYS A 48 14.86 -7.30 12.48
N PHE A 49 14.05 -7.00 11.47
CA PHE A 49 13.77 -7.89 10.35
C PHE A 49 14.64 -7.54 9.16
N ARG A 50 15.20 -8.56 8.48
CA ARG A 50 16.03 -8.33 7.28
C ARG A 50 15.68 -9.31 6.20
N ARG A 51 15.73 -8.80 4.96
CA ARG A 51 15.59 -9.58 3.74
C ARG A 51 16.38 -8.94 2.62
N LYS A 52 16.89 -9.76 1.73
CA LYS A 52 17.49 -9.32 0.47
C LYS A 52 16.49 -9.46 -0.66
N PHE A 53 16.57 -8.56 -1.62
CA PHE A 53 15.85 -8.60 -2.89
C PHE A 53 16.75 -8.10 -4.03
N TYR A 54 16.38 -8.40 -5.26
CA TYR A 54 17.08 -7.88 -6.43
C TYR A 54 16.26 -6.74 -7.04
N GLY A 55 16.88 -5.61 -7.33
CA GLY A 55 16.17 -4.44 -7.85
C GLY A 55 17.06 -3.46 -8.59
N GLU A 56 16.41 -2.51 -9.28
CA GLU A 56 17.04 -1.38 -9.96
C GLU A 56 16.05 -0.24 -10.18
N GLY A 57 16.55 0.97 -10.43
CA GLY A 57 15.74 2.13 -10.76
C GLY A 57 14.86 2.60 -9.60
N ASN A 58 13.58 2.80 -9.84
CA ASN A 58 12.65 3.30 -8.83
C ASN A 58 11.85 2.16 -8.22
N VAL A 59 11.90 2.01 -6.90
CA VAL A 59 11.14 0.99 -6.18
C VAL A 59 10.30 1.63 -5.07
N ARG A 60 9.08 1.14 -4.91
CA ARG A 60 8.19 1.54 -3.81
C ARG A 60 7.91 0.35 -2.92
N LEU A 61 8.25 0.48 -1.65
CA LEU A 61 7.90 -0.49 -0.62
C LEU A 61 6.53 -0.15 -0.09
N VAL A 62 5.58 -1.08 -0.21
CA VAL A 62 4.22 -0.95 0.34
C VAL A 62 4.07 -1.88 1.51
N CYS A 63 3.94 -1.32 2.72
CA CYS A 63 3.75 -2.04 3.97
C CYS A 63 2.27 -1.95 4.38
N LYS A 64 1.59 -3.08 4.50
CA LYS A 64 0.16 -3.12 4.85
C LYS A 64 -0.12 -3.01 6.35
N GLY A 65 0.90 -3.25 7.18
CA GLY A 65 0.85 -3.06 8.63
C GLY A 65 2.09 -3.60 9.33
N ILE A 66 2.68 -2.78 10.20
CA ILE A 66 3.85 -3.12 11.03
C ILE A 66 3.59 -2.58 12.44
N SER A 67 3.66 -3.43 13.45
CA SER A 67 3.21 -3.11 14.80
C SER A 67 4.39 -2.92 15.79
N HIS A 68 4.55 -1.76 16.39
CA HIS A 68 3.69 -0.57 16.34
C HIS A 68 4.35 0.58 15.60
N THR A 69 5.62 0.87 15.91
CA THR A 69 6.44 1.81 15.16
C THR A 69 7.46 1.06 14.32
N ALA A 70 7.80 1.62 13.20
CA ALA A 70 8.76 1.03 12.27
C ALA A 70 9.77 2.06 11.75
N GLU A 71 11.02 1.66 11.64
CA GLU A 71 12.06 2.35 10.90
C GLU A 71 12.50 1.45 9.74
N ILE A 72 12.42 1.96 8.52
CA ILE A 72 12.71 1.20 7.32
C ILE A 72 14.00 1.71 6.68
N TYR A 73 14.93 0.79 6.42
CA TYR A 73 16.23 1.07 5.81
C TYR A 73 16.41 0.25 4.54
N LEU A 74 17.00 0.87 3.53
CA LEU A 74 17.50 0.22 2.33
C LEU A 74 19.01 0.44 2.25
N ASP A 75 19.78 -0.64 2.18
CA ASP A 75 21.25 -0.64 2.14
C ASP A 75 21.88 0.23 3.26
N GLY A 76 21.30 0.14 4.45
CA GLY A 76 21.72 0.91 5.62
C GLY A 76 21.24 2.35 5.67
N ARG A 77 20.65 2.90 4.60
CA ARG A 77 20.09 4.25 4.55
C ARG A 77 18.64 4.25 5.03
N LEU A 78 18.30 5.12 5.97
CA LEU A 78 16.92 5.31 6.42
C LEU A 78 16.05 5.84 5.28
N LEU A 79 15.02 5.07 4.87
CA LEU A 79 14.00 5.51 3.91
C LEU A 79 12.88 6.29 4.59
N GLY A 80 12.47 5.86 5.77
CA GLY A 80 11.39 6.51 6.52
C GLY A 80 11.00 5.77 7.78
N LYS A 81 10.01 6.36 8.48
CA LYS A 81 9.44 5.85 9.72
C LYS A 81 7.93 5.80 9.61
N HIS A 82 7.32 4.88 10.34
CA HIS A 82 5.87 4.77 10.47
C HIS A 82 5.46 4.60 11.93
N TYR A 83 4.30 5.13 12.28
CA TYR A 83 3.86 5.30 13.66
C TYR A 83 2.62 4.49 14.04
N ASN A 84 1.98 3.73 13.17
CA ASN A 84 0.72 3.05 13.49
C ASN A 84 0.75 1.58 13.06
N ALA A 85 0.27 0.68 13.94
CA ALA A 85 0.29 -0.76 13.69
C ALA A 85 -0.57 -1.24 12.52
N TYR A 86 -1.68 -0.54 12.22
CA TYR A 86 -2.75 -1.08 11.38
C TYR A 86 -2.99 -0.27 10.10
N THR A 87 -2.36 0.88 9.97
CA THR A 87 -2.46 1.72 8.77
C THR A 87 -1.40 1.34 7.74
N PRO A 88 -1.77 1.16 6.47
CA PRO A 88 -0.81 0.95 5.41
C PRO A 88 -0.02 2.23 5.14
N PHE A 89 1.22 2.06 4.70
CA PHE A 89 2.10 3.14 4.26
C PHE A 89 3.02 2.66 3.14
N SER A 90 3.61 3.60 2.42
CA SER A 90 4.59 3.28 1.39
C SER A 90 5.78 4.24 1.43
N LEU A 91 6.93 3.74 1.01
CA LEU A 91 8.18 4.49 0.93
C LEU A 91 8.79 4.29 -0.46
N LEU A 92 9.25 5.39 -1.05
CA LEU A 92 9.85 5.40 -2.38
C LEU A 92 11.38 5.52 -2.27
N ALA A 93 12.10 4.58 -2.88
CA ALA A 93 13.53 4.68 -3.16
C ALA A 93 13.72 4.91 -4.64
N ARG A 94 14.48 5.93 -5.00
CA ARG A 94 14.71 6.33 -6.39
C ARG A 94 16.10 5.95 -6.84
N GLN A 95 16.20 5.56 -8.12
CA GLN A 95 17.46 5.35 -8.83
C GLN A 95 18.43 4.44 -8.05
N ILE A 96 17.88 3.36 -7.43
CA ILE A 96 18.75 2.36 -6.83
C ILE A 96 19.57 1.68 -7.94
N PRO A 97 20.86 1.35 -7.71
CA PRO A 97 21.66 0.66 -8.70
C PRO A 97 21.11 -0.73 -8.99
N SER A 98 21.44 -1.30 -10.14
CA SER A 98 21.09 -2.70 -10.43
C SER A 98 21.88 -3.65 -9.53
N GLY A 99 21.20 -4.55 -8.82
CA GLY A 99 21.86 -5.50 -7.94
C GLY A 99 21.01 -6.01 -6.78
N GLU A 100 21.68 -6.72 -5.88
CA GLU A 100 21.11 -7.21 -4.64
C GLU A 100 21.10 -6.08 -3.59
N HIS A 101 19.97 -5.87 -2.95
CA HIS A 101 19.72 -4.85 -1.92
C HIS A 101 19.29 -5.48 -0.61
N GLU A 102 19.67 -4.88 0.52
CA GLU A 102 19.19 -5.28 1.84
C GLU A 102 18.06 -4.36 2.32
N LEU A 103 16.89 -4.93 2.53
CA LEU A 103 15.79 -4.29 3.27
C LEU A 103 15.92 -4.66 4.74
N LYS A 104 16.05 -3.64 5.60
CA LYS A 104 16.06 -3.76 7.06
C LYS A 104 14.90 -2.98 7.64
N ILE A 105 14.09 -3.63 8.48
CA ILE A 105 12.94 -3.05 9.17
C ILE A 105 13.14 -3.23 10.68
N ILE A 106 13.27 -2.13 11.40
CA ILE A 106 13.30 -2.13 12.85
C ILE A 106 11.90 -1.86 13.35
N VAL A 107 11.36 -2.77 14.13
CA VAL A 107 10.02 -2.71 14.71
C VAL A 107 10.15 -2.50 16.22
N ASP A 108 9.28 -1.66 16.81
CA ASP A 108 9.25 -1.39 18.23
C ASP A 108 7.81 -1.48 18.76
N ASN A 109 7.55 -2.36 19.74
CA ASN A 109 6.24 -2.51 20.38
C ASN A 109 6.25 -2.04 21.87
N ARG A 110 7.23 -1.26 22.28
CA ARG A 110 7.29 -0.70 23.64
C ARG A 110 6.28 0.43 23.81
N PHE A 111 5.78 0.56 25.04
CA PHE A 111 4.99 1.73 25.43
C PHE A 111 5.90 2.95 25.52
N SER A 112 5.54 4.04 24.88
CA SER A 112 6.27 5.30 24.93
C SER A 112 5.41 6.46 24.39
N GLU A 113 5.82 7.69 24.70
CA GLU A 113 5.20 8.90 24.17
C GLU A 113 5.32 9.02 22.64
N ASN A 114 6.32 8.36 22.04
CA ASN A 114 6.58 8.33 20.61
C ASN A 114 5.97 7.09 19.91
N SER A 115 5.11 6.36 20.60
CA SER A 115 4.42 5.18 20.09
C SER A 115 2.91 5.41 20.10
N ALA A 116 2.17 4.74 19.20
CA ALA A 116 0.72 4.63 19.30
C ALA A 116 0.27 3.96 20.62
N LEU A 117 1.19 3.33 21.32
CA LEU A 117 1.01 2.75 22.64
C LEU A 117 1.62 3.68 23.70
N HIS A 118 0.82 4.63 24.20
CA HIS A 118 1.30 5.56 25.23
C HIS A 118 1.31 4.93 26.63
N ILE A 119 0.27 4.16 26.94
CA ILE A 119 0.07 3.53 28.25
C ILE A 119 -0.32 2.05 28.07
N PRO A 120 -0.02 1.19 29.03
CA PRO A 120 -0.52 -0.17 29.06
C PRO A 120 -2.05 -0.21 28.99
N ASN A 121 -2.56 -1.16 28.26
CA ASN A 121 -3.99 -1.44 28.08
C ASN A 121 -4.26 -2.92 28.33
N ASP A 122 -5.51 -3.32 28.30
CA ASP A 122 -6.00 -4.65 28.62
C ASP A 122 -5.99 -5.63 27.44
N TYR A 123 -5.49 -5.23 26.27
CA TYR A 123 -5.34 -6.10 25.12
C TYR A 123 -3.88 -6.30 24.71
N MET A 124 -3.62 -7.42 24.02
CA MET A 124 -2.28 -7.78 23.58
C MET A 124 -1.81 -6.83 22.45
N THR A 125 -0.64 -6.27 22.63
CA THR A 125 0.02 -5.39 21.65
C THR A 125 1.16 -6.15 21.00
N TYR A 126 0.84 -6.88 19.93
CA TYR A 126 1.78 -7.71 19.22
C TYR A 126 2.86 -6.88 18.51
N GLY A 127 4.08 -7.43 18.41
CA GLY A 127 5.18 -6.79 17.72
C GLY A 127 5.61 -7.59 16.49
N GLY A 128 5.84 -6.90 15.40
CA GLY A 128 6.30 -7.53 14.16
C GLY A 128 5.71 -6.95 12.89
N ILE A 129 5.90 -7.66 11.80
CA ILE A 129 5.33 -7.34 10.49
C ILE A 129 4.02 -8.13 10.38
N ASN A 130 2.92 -7.53 10.84
CA ASN A 130 1.65 -8.22 11.04
C ASN A 130 0.77 -8.31 9.78
N ARG A 131 1.13 -7.60 8.71
CA ARG A 131 0.50 -7.67 7.39
C ARG A 131 1.54 -7.76 6.28
N GLY A 132 1.07 -7.95 5.05
CA GLY A 132 1.95 -8.13 3.89
C GLY A 132 2.83 -6.94 3.54
N ILE A 133 3.93 -7.24 2.88
CA ILE A 133 4.86 -6.28 2.29
C ILE A 133 5.00 -6.60 0.81
N VAL A 134 4.82 -5.58 -0.03
CA VAL A 134 4.97 -5.66 -1.48
C VAL A 134 6.04 -4.66 -1.93
N LEU A 135 6.91 -5.08 -2.82
CA LEU A 135 7.82 -4.22 -3.55
C LEU A 135 7.24 -3.96 -4.95
N GLU A 136 7.13 -2.71 -5.33
CA GLU A 136 6.70 -2.28 -6.66
C GLU A 136 7.89 -1.70 -7.42
N HIS A 137 8.15 -2.21 -8.62
CA HIS A 137 9.15 -1.68 -9.53
C HIS A 137 8.49 -0.64 -10.43
N LEU A 138 8.90 0.61 -10.30
CA LEU A 138 8.23 1.74 -10.93
C LEU A 138 9.04 2.27 -12.12
N LYS A 139 8.32 2.76 -13.14
CA LYS A 139 8.90 3.51 -14.25
C LYS A 139 8.96 5.00 -13.91
N LYS A 140 8.52 5.88 -14.81
CA LYS A 140 8.58 7.35 -14.69
C LYS A 140 7.44 7.97 -13.88
N ALA A 141 6.32 7.27 -13.74
CA ALA A 141 5.17 7.67 -12.96
C ALA A 141 4.39 6.45 -12.48
N TYR A 142 3.52 6.62 -11.47
CA TYR A 142 2.67 5.55 -10.97
C TYR A 142 1.35 6.09 -10.41
N ILE A 143 0.35 5.24 -10.37
CA ILE A 143 -0.94 5.52 -9.72
C ILE A 143 -0.79 5.17 -8.24
N GLU A 144 -0.91 6.17 -7.37
CA GLU A 144 -0.82 5.95 -5.92
C GLU A 144 -2.09 5.32 -5.38
N TYR A 145 -3.25 5.85 -5.79
CA TYR A 145 -4.55 5.26 -5.47
C TYR A 145 -5.59 5.56 -6.56
N LEU A 146 -6.60 4.71 -6.61
CA LEU A 146 -7.86 4.89 -7.32
C LEU A 146 -8.99 4.75 -6.29
N HIS A 147 -9.76 5.80 -6.08
CA HIS A 147 -10.90 5.80 -5.18
C HIS A 147 -12.20 5.93 -5.95
N VAL A 148 -13.22 5.17 -5.55
CA VAL A 148 -14.51 5.11 -6.22
C VAL A 148 -15.61 5.46 -5.25
N GLU A 149 -16.32 6.55 -5.50
CA GLU A 149 -17.50 6.93 -4.76
C GLU A 149 -18.73 6.77 -5.65
N VAL A 150 -19.79 6.18 -5.07
CA VAL A 150 -21.04 5.90 -5.79
C VAL A 150 -22.19 6.54 -5.04
N GLY A 151 -23.04 7.27 -5.75
CA GLY A 151 -24.22 7.91 -5.20
C GLY A 151 -25.41 7.90 -6.16
N LYS A 152 -26.64 7.96 -5.63
CA LYS A 152 -27.84 8.10 -6.46
C LYS A 152 -27.83 9.42 -7.22
N ALA A 153 -28.22 9.37 -8.49
CA ALA A 153 -28.41 10.53 -9.36
C ALA A 153 -29.82 10.49 -9.97
N GLY A 154 -30.74 11.20 -9.34
CA GLY A 154 -32.15 11.13 -9.75
C GLY A 154 -32.82 9.81 -9.34
N LYS A 155 -33.91 9.48 -10.04
CA LYS A 155 -34.78 8.34 -9.66
C LYS A 155 -34.19 6.98 -10.03
N ASN A 156 -33.55 6.87 -11.19
CA ASN A 156 -33.06 5.60 -11.72
C ASN A 156 -31.56 5.62 -12.09
N GLY A 157 -30.89 6.74 -11.82
CA GLY A 157 -29.48 6.93 -12.20
C GLY A 157 -28.53 6.83 -11.02
N TRP A 158 -27.27 6.65 -11.37
CA TRP A 158 -26.16 6.62 -10.44
C TRP A 158 -25.04 7.54 -10.92
N LYS A 159 -24.42 8.22 -10.00
CA LYS A 159 -23.17 8.95 -10.22
C LYS A 159 -22.01 8.15 -9.65
N VAL A 160 -20.98 7.97 -10.45
CA VAL A 160 -19.70 7.39 -10.04
C VAL A 160 -18.65 8.49 -10.11
N LEU A 161 -18.04 8.84 -8.99
CA LEU A 161 -16.90 9.74 -8.91
C LEU A 161 -15.64 8.90 -8.75
N LEU A 162 -14.76 9.00 -9.73
CA LEU A 162 -13.42 8.38 -9.70
C LEU A 162 -12.38 9.42 -9.33
N THR A 163 -11.63 9.17 -8.27
CA THR A 163 -10.51 10.01 -7.86
C THR A 163 -9.22 9.21 -7.97
N THR A 164 -8.34 9.62 -8.87
CA THR A 164 -7.06 8.96 -9.13
C THR A 164 -5.92 9.90 -8.77
N LYS A 165 -5.00 9.47 -7.91
CA LYS A 165 -3.76 10.20 -7.62
C LYS A 165 -2.61 9.57 -8.39
N ILE A 166 -1.91 10.39 -9.15
CA ILE A 166 -0.76 10.00 -9.95
C ILE A 166 0.46 10.77 -9.45
N ASN A 167 1.56 10.07 -9.27
CA ASN A 167 2.85 10.66 -8.91
C ASN A 167 3.83 10.51 -10.08
N GLY A 168 4.34 11.63 -10.57
CA GLY A 168 5.48 11.69 -11.45
C GLY A 168 6.76 11.53 -10.64
N ILE A 169 7.66 10.67 -11.12
CA ILE A 169 9.00 10.45 -10.54
C ILE A 169 10.10 10.57 -11.58
N SER A 170 9.76 11.10 -12.76
CA SER A 170 10.69 11.47 -13.81
C SER A 170 11.45 12.74 -13.44
N ASP A 171 12.67 12.88 -13.95
CA ASP A 171 13.49 14.08 -13.84
C ASP A 171 13.15 15.14 -14.91
N SER A 172 12.14 14.89 -15.75
CA SER A 172 11.63 15.79 -16.79
C SER A 172 10.11 15.83 -16.78
N SER A 173 9.55 16.90 -17.32
CA SER A 173 8.12 17.01 -17.60
C SER A 173 7.72 15.97 -18.64
N GLU A 174 6.63 15.26 -18.41
CA GLU A 174 6.19 14.15 -19.26
C GLU A 174 4.68 14.22 -19.47
N ARG A 175 4.23 13.75 -20.63
CA ARG A 175 2.81 13.60 -20.93
C ARG A 175 2.40 12.14 -20.83
N TYR A 176 1.28 11.92 -20.15
CA TYR A 176 0.68 10.61 -19.92
C TYR A 176 -0.78 10.58 -20.37
N THR A 177 -1.30 9.38 -20.59
CA THR A 177 -2.73 9.12 -20.75
C THR A 177 -3.19 8.25 -19.58
N LEU A 178 -4.22 8.72 -18.86
CA LEU A 178 -4.96 7.93 -17.88
C LEU A 178 -6.22 7.39 -18.54
N ARG A 179 -6.28 6.06 -18.72
CA ARG A 179 -7.50 5.37 -19.15
C ARG A 179 -8.23 4.82 -17.91
N LEU A 180 -9.51 5.16 -17.77
CA LEU A 180 -10.42 4.64 -16.76
C LEU A 180 -11.44 3.73 -17.44
N GLN A 181 -11.44 2.45 -17.10
CA GLN A 181 -12.24 1.43 -17.77
C GLN A 181 -13.00 0.55 -16.78
N ALA A 182 -14.29 0.42 -16.95
CA ALA A 182 -15.16 -0.49 -16.20
C ALA A 182 -16.14 -1.18 -17.15
N ASP A 183 -15.71 -2.28 -17.75
CA ASP A 183 -16.52 -3.02 -18.72
C ASP A 183 -17.74 -3.72 -18.07
N PRO A 184 -18.91 -3.68 -18.68
CA PRO A 184 -19.27 -2.99 -19.93
C PRO A 184 -19.78 -1.55 -19.73
N LEU A 185 -19.54 -0.92 -18.57
CA LEU A 185 -20.20 0.31 -18.14
C LEU A 185 -19.66 1.57 -18.86
N PHE A 186 -18.34 1.73 -18.89
CA PHE A 186 -17.68 2.89 -19.48
C PHE A 186 -16.21 2.67 -19.78
N THR A 187 -15.70 3.48 -20.70
CA THR A 187 -14.26 3.71 -20.91
C THR A 187 -14.06 5.20 -21.18
N ASP A 188 -13.05 5.80 -20.53
CA ASP A 188 -12.68 7.20 -20.70
C ASP A 188 -11.17 7.38 -20.70
N GLU A 189 -10.67 8.39 -21.40
CA GLU A 189 -9.24 8.70 -21.48
C GLU A 189 -9.00 10.18 -21.17
N ILE A 190 -8.00 10.44 -20.34
CA ILE A 190 -7.65 11.77 -19.86
C ILE A 190 -6.16 11.99 -20.12
N ALA A 191 -5.82 13.03 -20.89
CA ALA A 191 -4.43 13.44 -21.06
C ALA A 191 -3.95 14.18 -19.80
N ILE A 192 -2.74 13.87 -19.34
CA ILE A 192 -2.15 14.38 -18.11
C ILE A 192 -0.72 14.83 -18.42
N ASP A 193 -0.44 16.09 -18.19
CA ASP A 193 0.93 16.61 -18.20
C ASP A 193 1.40 16.72 -16.76
N LEU A 194 2.53 16.09 -16.43
CA LEU A 194 3.16 16.17 -15.11
C LEU A 194 4.52 16.86 -15.22
N GLU A 195 4.72 17.85 -14.38
CA GLU A 195 6.05 18.44 -14.16
C GLU A 195 6.95 17.49 -13.36
N THR A 196 8.22 17.81 -13.29
CA THR A 196 9.22 17.06 -12.53
C THR A 196 8.76 16.83 -11.09
N ASN A 197 8.64 15.59 -10.68
CA ASN A 197 8.22 15.19 -9.32
C ASN A 197 6.84 15.73 -8.89
N GLU A 198 5.97 16.04 -9.83
CA GLU A 198 4.61 16.51 -9.54
C GLU A 198 3.70 15.34 -9.14
N SER A 199 2.82 15.62 -8.17
CA SER A 199 1.68 14.76 -7.86
C SER A 199 0.40 15.42 -8.32
N ARG A 200 -0.46 14.69 -9.03
CA ARG A 200 -1.73 15.21 -9.55
C ARG A 200 -2.90 14.32 -9.15
N ILE A 201 -3.98 14.95 -8.69
CA ILE A 201 -5.26 14.30 -8.46
C ILE A 201 -6.15 14.59 -9.67
N VAL A 202 -6.67 13.54 -10.28
CA VAL A 202 -7.62 13.60 -11.40
C VAL A 202 -8.95 13.08 -10.90
N GLN A 203 -10.01 13.85 -11.12
CA GLN A 203 -11.38 13.46 -10.79
C GLN A 203 -12.21 13.34 -12.06
N LYS A 204 -13.00 12.28 -12.15
CA LYS A 204 -13.94 12.04 -13.24
C LYS A 204 -15.29 11.62 -12.70
N GLU A 205 -16.32 12.34 -13.10
CA GLU A 205 -17.73 11.97 -12.84
C GLU A 205 -18.28 11.24 -14.06
N ILE A 206 -19.01 10.15 -13.80
CA ILE A 206 -19.69 9.33 -14.81
C ILE A 206 -21.13 9.08 -14.30
N TYR A 207 -22.09 9.26 -15.21
CA TYR A 207 -23.50 9.01 -14.92
C TYR A 207 -23.93 7.76 -15.64
N LEU A 208 -24.56 6.83 -14.91
CA LEU A 208 -24.97 5.52 -15.39
C LEU A 208 -26.42 5.24 -15.03
N GLU A 209 -27.12 4.58 -15.94
CA GLU A 209 -28.48 4.08 -15.74
C GLU A 209 -28.51 2.57 -16.00
N ASN A 210 -29.56 1.90 -15.55
CA ASN A 210 -29.80 0.47 -15.79
C ASN A 210 -28.64 -0.45 -15.32
N VAL A 211 -28.03 -0.14 -14.19
CA VAL A 211 -27.02 -0.97 -13.54
C VAL A 211 -27.67 -1.89 -12.52
N SER A 212 -27.06 -3.06 -12.28
CA SER A 212 -27.48 -3.94 -11.19
C SER A 212 -27.01 -3.38 -9.84
N GLU A 213 -27.95 -3.18 -8.93
CA GLU A 213 -27.65 -2.71 -7.58
C GLU A 213 -27.10 -3.88 -6.72
N TRP A 214 -26.23 -3.51 -5.79
CA TRP A 214 -25.71 -4.43 -4.78
C TRP A 214 -26.75 -4.57 -3.65
N THR A 215 -27.14 -5.79 -3.33
CA THR A 215 -27.90 -6.13 -2.12
C THR A 215 -27.23 -7.34 -1.43
N PRO A 216 -27.56 -7.63 -0.14
CA PRO A 216 -27.06 -8.84 0.53
C PRO A 216 -27.44 -10.13 -0.21
N GLU A 217 -28.62 -10.17 -0.85
CA GLU A 217 -29.13 -11.31 -1.60
C GLU A 217 -28.50 -11.40 -3.02
N ASN A 218 -28.08 -10.26 -3.58
CA ASN A 218 -27.44 -10.17 -4.89
C ASN A 218 -26.23 -9.22 -4.83
N PRO A 219 -25.09 -9.67 -4.31
CA PRO A 219 -23.91 -8.83 -4.04
C PRO A 219 -23.09 -8.55 -5.32
N VAL A 220 -23.71 -7.88 -6.28
CA VAL A 220 -23.06 -7.54 -7.56
C VAL A 220 -21.96 -6.49 -7.34
N LEU A 221 -20.75 -6.81 -7.77
CA LEU A 221 -19.61 -5.91 -7.78
C LEU A 221 -19.06 -5.73 -9.20
N TYR A 222 -18.73 -4.50 -9.51
CA TYR A 222 -18.04 -4.10 -10.72
C TYR A 222 -16.57 -3.85 -10.44
N LYS A 223 -15.76 -3.84 -11.49
CA LYS A 223 -14.35 -3.49 -11.41
C LYS A 223 -14.08 -2.28 -12.29
N VAL A 224 -13.36 -1.33 -11.78
CA VAL A 224 -12.77 -0.26 -12.58
C VAL A 224 -11.26 -0.41 -12.56
N ARG A 225 -10.65 -0.27 -13.73
CA ARG A 225 -9.21 -0.27 -13.92
C ARG A 225 -8.76 1.11 -14.38
N ALA A 226 -7.81 1.68 -13.67
CA ALA A 226 -7.07 2.84 -14.09
C ALA A 226 -5.75 2.37 -14.70
N ILE A 227 -5.45 2.78 -15.92
CA ILE A 227 -4.22 2.44 -16.65
C ILE A 227 -3.49 3.74 -16.98
N LEU A 228 -2.25 3.84 -16.56
CA LEU A 228 -1.36 4.95 -16.89
C LEU A 228 -0.40 4.53 -18.01
N SER A 229 -0.31 5.34 -19.05
CA SER A 229 0.54 5.09 -20.22
C SER A 229 1.33 6.34 -20.59
N ASP A 230 2.56 6.17 -21.06
CA ASP A 230 3.22 7.14 -21.93
C ASP A 230 2.96 6.73 -23.40
N THR A 231 3.92 6.15 -24.09
CA THR A 231 3.71 5.48 -25.39
C THR A 231 3.15 4.06 -25.23
N GLU A 232 3.47 3.42 -24.08
CA GLU A 232 3.04 2.09 -23.72
C GLU A 232 2.46 2.05 -22.32
N PRO A 233 1.59 1.10 -21.98
CA PRO A 233 1.09 0.93 -20.63
C PRO A 233 2.23 0.71 -19.63
N MET A 234 2.25 1.47 -18.55
CA MET A 234 3.34 1.44 -17.58
C MET A 234 2.91 1.12 -16.16
N ASP A 235 1.67 1.44 -15.80
CA ASP A 235 1.14 1.17 -14.47
C ASP A 235 -0.37 0.97 -14.50
N ASP A 236 -0.94 0.24 -13.54
CA ASP A 236 -2.38 0.11 -13.38
C ASP A 236 -2.80 -0.17 -11.94
N LEU A 237 -4.02 0.24 -11.63
CA LEU A 237 -4.74 -0.16 -10.42
C LEU A 237 -6.15 -0.63 -10.78
N ILE A 238 -6.65 -1.59 -9.98
CA ILE A 238 -8.02 -2.10 -10.10
C ILE A 238 -8.71 -1.94 -8.75
N GLU A 239 -9.88 -1.30 -8.79
CA GLU A 239 -10.76 -1.20 -7.63
C GLU A 239 -12.11 -1.88 -7.90
N ARG A 240 -12.76 -2.35 -6.83
CA ARG A 240 -14.10 -2.93 -6.87
C ARG A 240 -15.10 -1.98 -6.26
N PHE A 241 -16.27 -1.87 -6.87
CA PHE A 241 -17.36 -1.05 -6.36
C PHE A 241 -18.71 -1.70 -6.63
N GLY A 242 -19.73 -1.27 -5.89
CA GLY A 242 -21.11 -1.71 -6.09
C GLY A 242 -22.07 -0.52 -5.99
N PHE A 243 -23.17 -0.58 -6.71
CA PHE A 243 -24.21 0.44 -6.68
C PHE A 243 -25.14 0.18 -5.51
N ARG A 244 -24.91 0.90 -4.40
CA ARG A 244 -25.78 0.83 -3.21
C ARG A 244 -25.92 2.19 -2.55
N GLU A 245 -27.06 2.40 -1.90
CA GLU A 245 -27.28 3.56 -1.06
C GLU A 245 -27.64 3.09 0.36
N ILE A 246 -27.03 3.71 1.37
CA ILE A 246 -27.37 3.50 2.77
C ILE A 246 -27.90 4.81 3.31
N LYS A 247 -29.15 4.78 3.78
CA LYS A 247 -29.80 5.92 4.43
C LYS A 247 -30.07 5.61 5.89
N VAL A 248 -29.77 6.55 6.75
CA VAL A 248 -30.23 6.52 8.13
C VAL A 248 -31.53 7.33 8.19
N SER A 249 -32.63 6.67 8.49
CA SER A 249 -33.91 7.33 8.77
C SER A 249 -34.03 7.47 10.29
N GLY A 250 -34.08 8.71 10.78
CA GLY A 250 -34.37 9.01 12.19
C GLY A 250 -35.82 8.84 12.53
#